data_51da8f64f43c7bf53a777f42b3375cd7
#
_entry.id   51da8f64f43c7bf53a777f42b3375cd7
#
_cell.length_a   1.000
_cell.length_b   1.000
_cell.length_c   1.000
_cell.angle_alpha   90.00
_cell.angle_beta   90.00
_cell.angle_gamma   90.00
#
_symmetry.space_group_name_H-M   'P 1'
#
loop_
_entity.id
_entity.type
_entity.pdbx_description
1 polymer ?
#
loop_
_entity_poly.entity_id
_entity_poly.type
_entity_poly.pdbx_seq_one_letter_code
_entity_poly.pdbx_strand_id
1 'polypeptide(L)'
;MFTISEIAVGTGILQYREERYTGLRCKISPERLKRHIDQSLLPHADSSGCPFCPENVLTVTPTFSDNRRVTRGESVTFPNLFPFAEWHTVTVITRQHMVLEFSLRQISDALFAQIETLQRFDGYPSINWNFLPSAGASLVHPHLQGLSDRRPSTLAERYIRASDQYRNNNKETYWDAVRKQERDSERYLFGDEIFWYAQGVPLGEKEIRGILPVSSIAELENFVDRLAKDLLTVISLYQKLGTYSFNMSIFFDKMGEDHGFSAFCTFISRIKPNPQSTSDSAFMERLHLEPVILTLPEDIGKYFRKE
;
A
#
# COMPACT_ATOMS: atom_id res chain seq x y z
N MET A 1 -9.55 18.76 5.45
CA MET A 1 -8.48 18.36 4.52
C MET A 1 -9.01 18.07 3.11
N PHE A 2 -10.25 17.62 2.95
CA PHE A 2 -10.89 17.39 1.65
C PHE A 2 -12.33 17.91 1.62
N THR A 3 -12.86 18.10 0.41
CA THR A 3 -14.25 18.52 0.15
C THR A 3 -15.08 17.37 -0.38
N ILE A 4 -16.38 17.41 -0.11
CA ILE A 4 -17.37 16.47 -0.66
C ILE A 4 -18.46 17.31 -1.34
N SER A 5 -18.82 16.93 -2.57
CA SER A 5 -20.02 17.42 -3.24
C SER A 5 -20.84 16.23 -3.75
N GLU A 6 -22.16 16.34 -3.66
CA GLU A 6 -23.09 15.26 -4.01
C GLU A 6 -24.03 15.70 -5.11
N ILE A 7 -24.31 14.78 -6.02
CA ILE A 7 -25.24 14.97 -7.11
C ILE A 7 -26.16 13.75 -7.19
N ALA A 8 -27.46 13.98 -7.26
CA ALA A 8 -28.43 12.92 -7.55
C ALA A 8 -28.27 12.46 -9.01
N VAL A 9 -28.04 11.18 -9.23
CA VAL A 9 -27.88 10.58 -10.55
C VAL A 9 -28.71 9.29 -10.63
N GLY A 10 -29.69 9.26 -11.50
CA GLY A 10 -30.59 8.10 -11.59
C GLY A 10 -31.32 7.87 -10.27
N THR A 11 -31.15 6.68 -9.69
CA THR A 11 -31.76 6.29 -8.40
C THR A 11 -30.82 6.45 -7.20
N GLY A 12 -29.62 7.01 -7.40
CA GLY A 12 -28.60 7.07 -6.37
C GLY A 12 -27.90 8.43 -6.27
N ILE A 13 -26.89 8.45 -5.43
CA ILE A 13 -26.04 9.63 -5.20
C ILE A 13 -24.64 9.33 -5.73
N LEU A 14 -24.08 10.29 -6.47
CA LEU A 14 -22.68 10.31 -6.86
C LEU A 14 -21.98 11.38 -6.01
N GLN A 15 -20.95 10.97 -5.26
CA GLN A 15 -20.09 11.91 -4.54
C GLN A 15 -18.84 12.20 -5.36
N TYR A 16 -18.44 13.48 -5.37
CA TYR A 16 -17.12 13.93 -5.81
C TYR A 16 -16.34 14.33 -4.55
N ARG A 17 -15.14 13.80 -4.41
CA ARG A 17 -14.24 14.13 -3.31
C ARG A 17 -12.92 14.66 -3.87
N GLU A 18 -12.41 15.72 -3.28
CA GLU A 18 -11.14 16.33 -3.68
C GLU A 18 -10.31 16.66 -2.43
N GLU A 19 -9.07 16.19 -2.39
CA GLU A 19 -8.12 16.52 -1.35
C GLU A 19 -7.44 17.86 -1.65
N ARG A 20 -7.58 18.80 -0.72
CA ARG A 20 -7.24 20.20 -0.94
C ARG A 20 -5.79 20.46 -1.30
N TYR A 21 -4.85 19.78 -0.68
CA TYR A 21 -3.42 20.08 -0.81
C TYR A 21 -2.72 19.24 -1.88
N THR A 22 -3.14 18.02 -2.10
CA THR A 22 -2.58 17.15 -3.13
C THR A 22 -3.28 17.27 -4.47
N GLY A 23 -4.52 17.81 -4.49
CA GLY A 23 -5.37 17.86 -5.68
C GLY A 23 -5.84 16.48 -6.14
N LEU A 24 -5.73 15.45 -5.31
CA LEU A 24 -6.26 14.13 -5.62
C LEU A 24 -7.78 14.15 -5.61
N ARG A 25 -8.38 13.43 -6.55
CA ARG A 25 -9.85 13.36 -6.71
C ARG A 25 -10.31 11.93 -6.89
N CYS A 26 -11.54 11.69 -6.45
CA CYS A 26 -12.24 10.46 -6.75
C CYS A 26 -13.74 10.70 -6.89
N LYS A 27 -14.44 9.72 -7.45
CA LYS A 27 -15.90 9.64 -7.47
C LYS A 27 -16.31 8.44 -6.64
N ILE A 28 -17.35 8.59 -5.79
CA ILE A 28 -17.90 7.47 -5.03
C ILE A 28 -19.33 7.22 -5.48
N SER A 29 -19.60 5.99 -5.92
CA SER A 29 -20.89 5.57 -6.45
C SER A 29 -21.35 4.26 -5.81
N PRO A 30 -21.96 4.29 -4.60
CA PRO A 30 -22.36 3.08 -3.87
C PRO A 30 -23.37 2.23 -4.60
N GLU A 31 -24.22 2.83 -5.45
CA GLU A 31 -25.21 2.11 -6.26
C GLU A 31 -24.56 1.07 -7.20
N ARG A 32 -23.28 1.25 -7.56
CA ARG A 32 -22.55 0.29 -8.40
C ARG A 32 -22.21 -1.01 -7.67
N LEU A 33 -22.25 -1.05 -6.32
CA LEU A 33 -22.13 -2.28 -5.54
C LEU A 33 -23.24 -3.29 -5.83
N LYS A 34 -24.39 -2.83 -6.34
CA LYS A 34 -25.50 -3.70 -6.76
C LYS A 34 -25.17 -4.53 -8.01
N ARG A 35 -24.10 -4.18 -8.74
CA ARG A 35 -23.58 -5.01 -9.82
C ARG A 35 -22.89 -6.22 -9.22
N HIS A 36 -23.14 -7.39 -9.78
CA HIS A 36 -22.44 -8.61 -9.37
C HIS A 36 -20.94 -8.42 -9.64
N ILE A 37 -20.15 -8.43 -8.57
CA ILE A 37 -18.69 -8.35 -8.62
C ILE A 37 -18.19 -9.67 -8.08
N ASP A 38 -17.54 -10.47 -8.93
CA ASP A 38 -16.84 -11.65 -8.47
C ASP A 38 -15.69 -11.23 -7.55
N GLN A 39 -15.76 -11.68 -6.31
CA GLN A 39 -14.64 -11.57 -5.39
C GLN A 39 -13.53 -12.51 -5.85
N SER A 40 -12.30 -12.10 -5.65
CA SER A 40 -11.10 -12.76 -6.15
C SER A 40 -11.13 -14.28 -5.93
N LEU A 41 -11.20 -15.04 -7.00
CA LEU A 41 -10.88 -16.44 -6.96
C LEU A 41 -9.40 -16.60 -6.57
N LEU A 42 -9.14 -17.46 -5.58
CA LEU A 42 -7.77 -17.79 -5.21
C LEU A 42 -7.10 -18.49 -6.41
N PRO A 43 -5.88 -18.11 -6.76
CA PRO A 43 -5.18 -18.72 -7.88
C PRO A 43 -4.86 -20.18 -7.58
N HIS A 44 -4.76 -20.99 -8.63
CA HIS A 44 -4.22 -22.35 -8.50
C HIS A 44 -2.72 -22.24 -8.16
N ALA A 45 -2.28 -22.86 -7.06
CA ALA A 45 -0.91 -22.76 -6.57
C ALA A 45 -0.05 -23.87 -7.16
N ASP A 46 0.32 -23.78 -8.45
CA ASP A 46 1.38 -24.62 -9.00
C ASP A 46 2.76 -24.00 -8.67
N SER A 47 3.53 -24.72 -7.85
CA SER A 47 4.89 -24.30 -7.45
C SER A 47 5.96 -24.71 -8.47
N SER A 48 5.60 -25.47 -9.50
CA SER A 48 6.53 -26.01 -10.51
C SER A 48 7.35 -24.89 -11.17
N GLY A 49 8.68 -24.94 -11.00
CA GLY A 49 9.60 -23.96 -11.59
C GLY A 49 9.56 -22.55 -10.99
N CYS A 50 8.88 -22.33 -9.87
CA CYS A 50 8.86 -21.03 -9.23
C CYS A 50 10.28 -20.59 -8.79
N PRO A 51 10.80 -19.43 -9.25
CA PRO A 51 12.15 -18.98 -8.90
C PRO A 51 12.30 -18.58 -7.43
N PHE A 52 11.19 -18.39 -6.70
CA PHE A 52 11.21 -17.94 -5.30
C PHE A 52 11.03 -19.09 -4.30
N CYS A 53 10.73 -20.29 -4.77
CA CYS A 53 10.70 -21.47 -3.91
C CYS A 53 12.08 -21.83 -3.38
N PRO A 54 12.17 -22.47 -2.19
CA PRO A 54 13.44 -22.74 -1.49
C PRO A 54 14.51 -23.43 -2.34
N GLU A 55 14.11 -24.33 -3.23
CA GLU A 55 14.99 -25.08 -4.13
C GLU A 55 15.65 -24.20 -5.20
N ASN A 56 15.04 -23.05 -5.53
CA ASN A 56 15.47 -22.19 -6.63
C ASN A 56 16.02 -20.84 -6.16
N VAL A 57 15.47 -20.26 -5.10
CA VAL A 57 15.69 -18.84 -4.73
C VAL A 57 17.17 -18.48 -4.57
N LEU A 58 18.00 -19.37 -4.05
CA LEU A 58 19.44 -19.13 -3.86
C LEU A 58 20.29 -19.41 -5.10
N THR A 59 19.73 -20.05 -6.13
CA THR A 59 20.45 -20.47 -7.33
C THR A 59 20.11 -19.63 -8.55
N VAL A 60 18.84 -19.26 -8.74
CA VAL A 60 18.37 -18.59 -9.96
C VAL A 60 18.17 -17.08 -9.81
N THR A 61 18.10 -16.55 -8.57
CA THR A 61 17.94 -15.11 -8.37
C THR A 61 19.29 -14.38 -8.38
N PRO A 62 19.35 -13.10 -8.76
CA PRO A 62 20.58 -12.30 -8.75
C PRO A 62 21.18 -12.13 -7.35
N THR A 63 22.40 -11.62 -7.31
CA THR A 63 23.10 -11.18 -6.10
C THR A 63 23.40 -9.69 -6.18
N PHE A 64 23.63 -9.03 -5.02
CA PHE A 64 24.18 -7.69 -4.99
C PHE A 64 25.65 -7.69 -5.47
N SER A 65 26.25 -6.51 -5.59
CA SER A 65 27.64 -6.33 -6.07
C SER A 65 28.69 -7.04 -5.20
N ASP A 66 28.37 -7.36 -3.97
CA ASP A 66 29.19 -8.16 -3.04
C ASP A 66 29.02 -9.68 -3.21
N ASN A 67 28.33 -10.11 -4.25
CA ASN A 67 27.97 -11.50 -4.54
C ASN A 67 27.10 -12.17 -3.47
N ARG A 68 26.38 -11.39 -2.66
CA ARG A 68 25.50 -11.88 -1.60
C ARG A 68 24.04 -11.50 -1.84
N ARG A 69 23.15 -12.18 -1.17
CA ARG A 69 21.75 -11.80 -0.95
C ARG A 69 21.60 -11.46 0.53
N VAL A 70 20.65 -10.60 0.87
CA VAL A 70 20.30 -10.37 2.27
C VAL A 70 19.30 -11.45 2.69
N THR A 71 19.62 -12.18 3.76
CA THR A 71 18.74 -13.23 4.31
C THR A 71 18.40 -12.90 5.75
N ARG A 72 17.11 -12.98 6.10
CA ARG A 72 16.62 -12.75 7.45
C ARG A 72 15.45 -13.70 7.75
N GLY A 73 15.61 -14.59 8.70
CA GLY A 73 14.62 -15.65 8.95
C GLY A 73 14.34 -16.47 7.68
N GLU A 74 13.10 -16.44 7.21
CA GLU A 74 12.71 -17.08 5.93
C GLU A 74 12.92 -16.17 4.72
N SER A 75 13.10 -14.87 4.93
CA SER A 75 13.15 -13.89 3.87
C SER A 75 14.49 -13.91 3.13
N VAL A 76 14.41 -13.73 1.80
CA VAL A 76 15.58 -13.59 0.93
C VAL A 76 15.38 -12.37 0.04
N THR A 77 16.33 -11.43 0.12
CA THR A 77 16.31 -10.18 -0.67
C THR A 77 17.46 -10.15 -1.66
N PHE A 78 17.16 -9.74 -2.88
CA PHE A 78 18.09 -9.66 -4.01
C PHE A 78 17.67 -8.52 -4.96
N PRO A 79 18.58 -8.06 -5.86
CA PRO A 79 18.25 -7.09 -6.90
C PRO A 79 17.20 -7.67 -7.87
N ASN A 80 16.28 -6.84 -8.36
CA ASN A 80 15.35 -7.29 -9.40
C ASN A 80 16.11 -7.55 -10.70
N LEU A 81 15.84 -8.67 -11.36
CA LEU A 81 16.46 -9.03 -12.64
C LEU A 81 16.04 -8.09 -13.78
N PHE A 82 14.82 -7.54 -13.69
CA PHE A 82 14.26 -6.61 -14.68
C PHE A 82 13.84 -5.30 -13.98
N PRO A 83 14.81 -4.46 -13.57
CA PRO A 83 14.52 -3.27 -12.79
C PRO A 83 13.80 -2.20 -13.63
N PHE A 84 12.90 -1.47 -12.96
CA PHE A 84 12.24 -0.28 -13.49
C PHE A 84 12.38 0.93 -12.54
N ALA A 85 13.35 0.89 -11.64
CA ALA A 85 13.81 1.97 -10.79
C ALA A 85 15.34 1.96 -10.73
N GLU A 86 15.98 3.06 -10.33
CA GLU A 86 17.45 3.17 -10.21
C GLU A 86 17.99 2.16 -9.19
N TRP A 87 17.23 1.90 -8.14
CA TRP A 87 17.46 0.84 -7.16
C TRP A 87 16.19 0.03 -6.98
N HIS A 88 16.25 -1.25 -7.35
CA HIS A 88 15.07 -2.12 -7.33
C HIS A 88 15.43 -3.46 -6.73
N THR A 89 14.80 -3.81 -5.60
CA THR A 89 15.01 -5.06 -4.88
C THR A 89 13.73 -5.88 -4.80
N VAL A 90 13.87 -7.18 -4.66
CA VAL A 90 12.79 -8.13 -4.39
C VAL A 90 13.09 -8.84 -3.09
N THR A 91 12.12 -8.93 -2.19
CA THR A 91 12.19 -9.73 -0.96
C THR A 91 11.14 -10.83 -0.98
N VAL A 92 11.55 -12.06 -1.11
CA VAL A 92 10.70 -13.23 -0.84
C VAL A 92 10.39 -13.26 0.65
N ILE A 93 9.11 -13.31 1.03
CA ILE A 93 8.69 -13.16 2.44
C ILE A 93 8.83 -14.48 3.21
N THR A 94 8.47 -15.59 2.58
CA THR A 94 8.36 -16.91 3.22
C THR A 94 8.84 -18.00 2.26
N ARG A 95 9.13 -19.16 2.79
CA ARG A 95 9.48 -20.37 2.01
C ARG A 95 8.28 -21.02 1.34
N GLN A 96 7.07 -20.71 1.79
CA GLN A 96 5.84 -21.28 1.27
C GLN A 96 5.44 -20.60 -0.03
N HIS A 97 5.17 -21.39 -1.07
CA HIS A 97 4.82 -20.89 -2.39
C HIS A 97 3.55 -20.01 -2.40
N MET A 98 2.57 -20.39 -1.62
CA MET A 98 1.32 -19.65 -1.46
C MET A 98 0.85 -19.70 -0.02
N VAL A 99 0.57 -18.52 0.57
CA VAL A 99 -0.04 -18.39 1.89
C VAL A 99 -1.04 -17.24 1.86
N LEU A 100 -2.06 -17.31 2.70
CA LEU A 100 -3.03 -16.25 2.95
C LEU A 100 -2.86 -15.62 4.33
N GLU A 101 -2.18 -16.33 5.24
CA GLU A 101 -1.91 -15.90 6.59
C GLU A 101 -0.39 -15.84 6.80
N PHE A 102 0.08 -14.77 7.38
CA PHE A 102 1.49 -14.54 7.66
C PHE A 102 1.71 -14.44 9.16
N SER A 103 2.85 -14.93 9.62
CA SER A 103 3.28 -14.66 10.99
C SER A 103 3.88 -13.25 11.11
N LEU A 104 3.83 -12.70 12.33
CA LEU A 104 4.48 -11.43 12.64
C LEU A 104 5.96 -11.45 12.22
N ARG A 105 6.67 -12.53 12.53
CA ARG A 105 8.09 -12.68 12.22
C ARG A 105 8.39 -12.66 10.72
N GLN A 106 7.58 -13.33 9.89
CA GLN A 106 7.75 -13.31 8.43
C GLN A 106 7.66 -11.89 7.86
N ILE A 107 6.68 -11.10 8.31
CA ILE A 107 6.51 -9.71 7.86
C ILE A 107 7.63 -8.82 8.42
N SER A 108 7.97 -8.95 9.71
CA SER A 108 9.07 -8.17 10.32
C SER A 108 10.41 -8.45 9.63
N ASP A 109 10.76 -9.72 9.43
CA ASP A 109 12.02 -10.12 8.78
C ASP A 109 12.10 -9.56 7.33
N ALA A 110 10.98 -9.60 6.58
CA ALA A 110 10.91 -9.07 5.23
C ALA A 110 11.05 -7.53 5.20
N LEU A 111 10.43 -6.81 6.15
CA LEU A 111 10.56 -5.36 6.27
C LEU A 111 11.99 -4.96 6.65
N PHE A 112 12.61 -5.60 7.63
CA PHE A 112 14.00 -5.36 7.99
C PHE A 112 14.95 -5.58 6.82
N ALA A 113 14.76 -6.64 6.03
CA ALA A 113 15.56 -6.92 4.86
C ALA A 113 15.39 -5.83 3.77
N GLN A 114 14.17 -5.28 3.60
CA GLN A 114 13.93 -4.15 2.71
C GLN A 114 14.62 -2.86 3.22
N ILE A 115 14.53 -2.55 4.50
CA ILE A 115 15.19 -1.40 5.11
C ILE A 115 16.71 -1.48 4.86
N GLU A 116 17.32 -2.62 5.19
CA GLU A 116 18.77 -2.83 5.00
C GLU A 116 19.21 -2.59 3.55
N THR A 117 18.41 -3.00 2.59
CA THR A 117 18.78 -2.88 1.18
C THR A 117 18.45 -1.51 0.60
N LEU A 118 17.34 -0.88 1.00
CA LEU A 118 16.94 0.44 0.50
C LEU A 118 17.83 1.58 1.05
N GLN A 119 18.39 1.43 2.25
CA GLN A 119 19.35 2.39 2.80
C GLN A 119 20.67 2.48 2.02
N ARG A 120 20.93 1.52 1.12
CA ARG A 120 22.14 1.51 0.28
C ARG A 120 22.09 2.50 -0.88
N PHE A 121 20.94 3.11 -1.13
CA PHE A 121 20.75 4.05 -2.24
C PHE A 121 20.21 5.40 -1.75
N ASP A 122 20.86 6.49 -2.18
CA ASP A 122 20.47 7.86 -1.84
C ASP A 122 19.32 8.34 -2.76
N GLY A 123 18.09 8.13 -2.32
CA GLY A 123 16.90 8.46 -3.08
C GLY A 123 15.63 8.49 -2.23
N TYR A 124 14.49 8.44 -2.90
CA TYR A 124 13.15 8.39 -2.30
C TYR A 124 12.64 6.94 -2.29
N PRO A 125 12.81 6.22 -1.18
CA PRO A 125 12.47 4.81 -1.15
C PRO A 125 10.98 4.56 -1.01
N SER A 126 10.55 3.40 -1.50
CA SER A 126 9.24 2.82 -1.21
C SER A 126 9.34 1.30 -1.06
N ILE A 127 8.50 0.73 -0.17
CA ILE A 127 8.29 -0.71 -0.02
C ILE A 127 6.92 -1.02 -0.58
N ASN A 128 6.85 -1.97 -1.53
CA ASN A 128 5.64 -2.23 -2.29
C ASN A 128 5.28 -3.72 -2.26
N TRP A 129 3.99 -4.02 -2.29
CA TRP A 129 3.48 -5.38 -2.33
C TRP A 129 2.28 -5.50 -3.27
N ASN A 130 2.44 -6.31 -4.32
CA ASN A 130 1.34 -6.81 -5.12
C ASN A 130 1.00 -8.19 -4.59
N PHE A 131 -0.10 -8.33 -3.87
CA PHE A 131 -0.49 -9.62 -3.31
C PHE A 131 -1.56 -10.27 -4.17
N LEU A 132 -1.25 -11.43 -4.73
CA LEU A 132 -2.00 -12.24 -5.68
C LEU A 132 -2.08 -11.65 -7.12
N PRO A 133 -2.34 -12.48 -8.14
CA PRO A 133 -2.35 -12.08 -9.56
C PRO A 133 -3.37 -10.98 -9.89
N SER A 134 -4.53 -10.93 -9.23
CA SER A 134 -5.51 -9.86 -9.42
C SER A 134 -5.01 -8.48 -8.97
N ALA A 135 -3.98 -8.44 -8.12
CA ALA A 135 -3.25 -7.21 -7.78
C ALA A 135 -2.06 -6.91 -8.71
N GLY A 136 -1.88 -7.70 -9.76
CA GLY A 136 -0.76 -7.53 -10.69
C GLY A 136 0.54 -8.25 -10.27
N ALA A 137 0.48 -9.18 -9.31
CA ALA A 137 1.62 -10.01 -8.99
C ALA A 137 1.93 -10.96 -10.15
N SER A 138 3.16 -10.93 -10.67
CA SER A 138 3.62 -11.84 -11.73
C SER A 138 3.87 -13.26 -11.21
N LEU A 139 4.16 -13.38 -9.92
CA LEU A 139 4.34 -14.65 -9.21
C LEU A 139 3.41 -14.68 -8.00
N VAL A 140 2.81 -15.85 -7.78
CA VAL A 140 1.92 -16.09 -6.62
C VAL A 140 2.71 -16.10 -5.31
N HIS A 141 3.97 -16.53 -5.37
CA HIS A 141 4.86 -16.59 -4.21
C HIS A 141 4.99 -15.22 -3.55
N PRO A 142 4.63 -15.05 -2.25
CA PRO A 142 4.57 -13.75 -1.61
C PRO A 142 5.92 -13.04 -1.58
N HIS A 143 5.96 -11.82 -2.12
CA HIS A 143 7.20 -11.03 -2.19
C HIS A 143 6.92 -9.54 -2.12
N LEU A 144 7.81 -8.82 -1.45
CA LEU A 144 7.87 -7.35 -1.48
C LEU A 144 8.80 -6.88 -2.61
N GLN A 145 8.59 -5.64 -3.05
CA GLN A 145 9.49 -4.94 -3.96
C GLN A 145 9.91 -3.62 -3.32
N GLY A 146 11.21 -3.40 -3.21
CA GLY A 146 11.80 -2.13 -2.79
C GLY A 146 12.21 -1.33 -4.00
N LEU A 147 11.75 -0.09 -4.09
CA LEU A 147 12.10 0.85 -5.14
C LEU A 147 12.75 2.08 -4.52
N SER A 148 13.77 2.65 -5.16
CA SER A 148 14.29 3.96 -4.82
C SER A 148 14.86 4.64 -6.08
N ASP A 149 14.43 5.86 -6.32
CA ASP A 149 14.91 6.74 -7.38
C ASP A 149 15.37 8.07 -6.78
N ARG A 150 16.25 8.82 -7.49
CA ARG A 150 16.64 10.18 -7.08
C ARG A 150 15.51 11.19 -7.16
N ARG A 151 14.40 10.83 -7.78
CA ARG A 151 13.17 11.63 -7.82
C ARG A 151 12.05 10.86 -7.11
N PRO A 152 11.22 11.54 -6.31
CA PRO A 152 10.06 10.89 -5.71
C PRO A 152 9.08 10.43 -6.79
N SER A 153 8.35 9.34 -6.52
CA SER A 153 7.21 8.96 -7.36
C SER A 153 6.15 10.07 -7.34
N THR A 154 5.31 10.14 -8.38
CA THR A 154 4.29 11.20 -8.49
C THR A 154 3.41 11.33 -7.25
N LEU A 155 3.03 10.22 -6.62
CA LEU A 155 2.21 10.25 -5.41
C LEU A 155 3.02 10.77 -4.21
N ALA A 156 4.24 10.28 -4.01
CA ALA A 156 5.12 10.76 -2.95
C ALA A 156 5.40 12.26 -3.10
N GLU A 157 5.72 12.72 -4.31
CA GLU A 157 5.97 14.13 -4.61
C GLU A 157 4.78 15.03 -4.24
N ARG A 158 3.55 14.60 -4.56
CA ARG A 158 2.34 15.35 -4.19
C ARG A 158 2.21 15.52 -2.67
N TYR A 159 2.46 14.46 -1.90
CA TYR A 159 2.38 14.52 -0.44
C TYR A 159 3.57 15.27 0.18
N ILE A 160 4.78 15.17 -0.37
CA ILE A 160 5.95 15.96 0.06
C ILE A 160 5.65 17.46 -0.14
N ARG A 161 5.18 17.86 -1.33
CA ARG A 161 4.80 19.27 -1.61
C ARG A 161 3.66 19.74 -0.72
N ALA A 162 2.63 18.90 -0.53
CA ALA A 162 1.49 19.23 0.34
C ALA A 162 1.94 19.42 1.80
N SER A 163 2.86 18.59 2.28
CA SER A 163 3.43 18.67 3.63
C SER A 163 4.20 19.96 3.84
N ASP A 164 5.12 20.27 2.91
CA ASP A 164 5.93 21.49 2.95
C ASP A 164 5.05 22.75 2.86
N GLN A 165 4.13 22.80 1.89
CA GLN A 165 3.20 23.91 1.73
C GLN A 165 2.32 24.11 2.97
N TYR A 166 1.81 23.01 3.57
CA TYR A 166 0.96 23.09 4.74
C TYR A 166 1.73 23.61 5.94
N ARG A 167 2.92 23.07 6.22
CA ARG A 167 3.79 23.48 7.32
C ARG A 167 4.18 24.96 7.23
N ASN A 168 4.49 25.45 6.04
CA ASN A 168 4.85 26.85 5.81
C ASN A 168 3.67 27.82 6.08
N ASN A 169 2.44 27.36 5.92
CA ASN A 169 1.24 28.18 6.12
C ASN A 169 0.57 27.98 7.50
N ASN A 170 0.97 26.96 8.25
CA ASN A 170 0.33 26.58 9.52
C ASN A 170 1.44 26.31 10.58
N LYS A 171 1.05 26.27 11.85
CA LYS A 171 1.98 25.98 12.97
C LYS A 171 2.07 24.48 13.30
N GLU A 172 1.60 23.63 12.41
CA GLU A 172 1.57 22.18 12.56
C GLU A 172 1.85 21.50 11.23
N THR A 173 2.17 20.21 11.26
CA THR A 173 2.37 19.44 10.02
C THR A 173 1.04 19.08 9.36
N TYR A 174 1.07 18.86 8.04
CA TYR A 174 -0.07 18.31 7.29
C TYR A 174 -0.61 17.02 7.93
N TRP A 175 0.29 16.15 8.36
CA TRP A 175 -0.03 14.83 8.90
C TRP A 175 -0.66 14.91 10.29
N ASP A 176 -0.25 15.86 11.14
CA ASP A 176 -0.91 16.12 12.42
C ASP A 176 -2.33 16.62 12.23
N ALA A 177 -2.53 17.51 11.25
CA ALA A 177 -3.87 17.99 10.91
C ALA A 177 -4.77 16.87 10.38
N VAL A 178 -4.22 15.96 9.54
CA VAL A 178 -4.96 14.76 9.10
C VAL A 178 -5.30 13.86 10.29
N ARG A 179 -4.34 13.55 11.17
CA ARG A 179 -4.59 12.73 12.38
C ARG A 179 -5.71 13.32 13.25
N LYS A 180 -5.68 14.63 13.49
CA LYS A 180 -6.72 15.32 14.28
C LYS A 180 -8.09 15.20 13.63
N GLN A 181 -8.19 15.48 12.32
CA GLN A 181 -9.45 15.41 11.61
C GLN A 181 -10.00 13.98 11.54
N GLU A 182 -9.14 12.98 11.28
CA GLU A 182 -9.58 11.62 11.07
C GLU A 182 -9.87 10.88 12.38
N ARG A 183 -9.27 11.27 13.51
CA ARG A 183 -9.48 10.64 14.82
C ARG A 183 -10.96 10.64 15.25
N ASP A 184 -11.65 11.73 15.01
CA ASP A 184 -13.07 11.89 15.38
C ASP A 184 -14.01 11.54 14.22
N SER A 185 -13.48 11.07 13.10
CA SER A 185 -14.27 10.71 11.93
C SER A 185 -14.76 9.25 11.98
N GLU A 186 -15.79 8.94 11.20
CA GLU A 186 -16.25 7.57 11.00
C GLU A 186 -15.22 6.69 10.26
N ARG A 187 -14.17 7.28 9.69
CA ARG A 187 -13.11 6.60 8.93
C ARG A 187 -11.95 6.13 9.80
N TYR A 188 -11.81 6.62 11.04
CA TYR A 188 -10.79 6.12 11.96
C TYR A 188 -10.96 4.63 12.20
N LEU A 189 -9.85 3.87 12.18
CA LEU A 189 -9.82 2.44 12.43
C LEU A 189 -9.15 2.15 13.77
N PHE A 190 -7.85 2.30 13.84
CA PHE A 190 -7.07 1.97 15.04
C PHE A 190 -5.69 2.66 15.05
N GLY A 191 -5.01 2.51 16.18
CA GLY A 191 -3.61 2.89 16.36
C GLY A 191 -3.43 4.37 16.73
N ASP A 192 -2.48 4.62 17.62
CA ASP A 192 -2.08 5.98 18.04
C ASP A 192 -0.71 6.35 17.49
N GLU A 193 0.24 5.47 17.62
CA GLU A 193 1.62 5.67 17.14
C GLU A 193 1.68 5.58 15.62
N ILE A 194 1.24 4.46 15.04
CA ILE A 194 0.90 4.35 13.62
C ILE A 194 -0.62 4.51 13.53
N PHE A 195 -1.06 5.55 12.85
CA PHE A 195 -2.46 5.97 12.85
C PHE A 195 -3.17 5.47 11.59
N TRP A 196 -4.14 4.55 11.74
CA TRP A 196 -4.83 3.89 10.64
C TRP A 196 -6.25 4.40 10.45
N TYR A 197 -6.60 4.71 9.20
CA TYR A 197 -7.93 5.20 8.81
C TYR A 197 -8.28 4.81 7.38
N ALA A 198 -9.58 4.76 7.05
CA ALA A 198 -10.05 4.64 5.67
C ALA A 198 -9.89 6.01 4.98
N GLN A 199 -9.20 6.03 3.83
CA GLN A 199 -8.84 7.27 3.16
C GLN A 199 -10.09 8.00 2.63
N GLY A 200 -10.22 9.28 2.99
CA GLY A 200 -11.38 10.09 2.63
C GLY A 200 -11.50 10.37 1.12
N VAL A 201 -10.37 10.46 0.41
CA VAL A 201 -10.29 10.60 -1.05
C VAL A 201 -9.49 9.42 -1.59
N PRO A 202 -10.09 8.23 -1.70
CA PRO A 202 -9.36 7.01 -2.02
C PRO A 202 -8.88 6.96 -3.48
N LEU A 203 -7.69 6.38 -3.66
CA LEU A 203 -7.06 6.09 -4.96
C LEU A 203 -7.55 4.78 -5.57
N GLY A 204 -8.23 3.96 -4.80
CA GLY A 204 -8.79 2.69 -5.21
C GLY A 204 -9.76 2.14 -4.19
N GLU A 205 -10.34 0.99 -4.48
CA GLU A 205 -11.41 0.41 -3.68
C GLU A 205 -10.94 0.06 -2.27
N LYS A 206 -11.70 0.47 -1.26
CA LYS A 206 -11.43 0.25 0.17
C LYS A 206 -10.04 0.69 0.62
N GLU A 207 -9.55 1.84 0.15
CA GLU A 207 -8.23 2.31 0.57
C GLU A 207 -8.16 2.53 2.08
N ILE A 208 -7.17 1.86 2.71
CA ILE A 208 -6.80 2.02 4.11
C ILE A 208 -5.40 2.62 4.17
N ARG A 209 -5.25 3.67 4.96
CA ARG A 209 -3.97 4.39 5.11
C ARG A 209 -3.47 4.37 6.54
N GLY A 210 -2.16 4.14 6.71
CA GLY A 210 -1.43 4.26 7.97
C GLY A 210 -0.45 5.42 7.91
N ILE A 211 -0.51 6.36 8.86
CA ILE A 211 0.48 7.44 9.02
C ILE A 211 1.50 6.96 10.04
N LEU A 212 2.77 6.88 9.63
CA LEU A 212 3.88 6.44 10.47
C LEU A 212 4.49 7.63 11.24
N PRO A 213 5.09 7.40 12.42
CA PRO A 213 5.75 8.45 13.21
C PRO A 213 7.21 8.71 12.75
N VAL A 214 7.51 8.44 11.49
CA VAL A 214 8.84 8.56 10.87
C VAL A 214 8.71 9.26 9.52
N SER A 215 9.79 9.83 8.99
CA SER A 215 9.82 10.40 7.64
C SER A 215 10.66 9.56 6.68
N SER A 216 11.79 9.03 7.15
CA SER A 216 12.75 8.29 6.35
C SER A 216 12.73 6.79 6.61
N ILE A 217 13.29 6.03 5.65
CA ILE A 217 13.39 4.56 5.76
C ILE A 217 14.28 4.12 6.93
N ALA A 218 15.31 4.91 7.29
CA ALA A 218 16.24 4.58 8.38
C ALA A 218 15.54 4.59 9.74
N GLU A 219 14.60 5.51 9.95
CA GLU A 219 13.87 5.63 11.21
C GLU A 219 12.85 4.49 11.40
N LEU A 220 12.44 3.84 10.30
CA LEU A 220 11.45 2.75 10.35
C LEU A 220 11.92 1.55 11.16
N GLU A 221 13.24 1.33 11.30
CA GLU A 221 13.80 0.17 11.99
C GLU A 221 13.24 0.00 13.42
N ASN A 222 12.99 1.11 14.11
CA ASN A 222 12.43 1.11 15.46
C ASN A 222 10.93 0.76 15.53
N PHE A 223 10.24 0.74 14.41
CA PHE A 223 8.79 0.55 14.32
C PHE A 223 8.38 -0.69 13.54
N VAL A 224 9.34 -1.52 13.09
CA VAL A 224 9.07 -2.66 12.20
C VAL A 224 8.08 -3.64 12.79
N ASP A 225 8.26 -4.09 14.04
CA ASP A 225 7.37 -5.08 14.65
C ASP A 225 5.96 -4.51 14.86
N ARG A 226 5.86 -3.22 15.21
CA ARG A 226 4.58 -2.55 15.32
C ARG A 226 3.90 -2.46 13.95
N LEU A 227 4.62 -2.00 12.94
CA LEU A 227 4.10 -1.92 11.57
C LEU A 227 3.67 -3.30 11.07
N ALA A 228 4.50 -4.33 11.25
CA ALA A 228 4.18 -5.69 10.84
C ALA A 228 2.87 -6.21 11.47
N LYS A 229 2.67 -5.96 12.77
CA LYS A 229 1.42 -6.28 13.46
C LYS A 229 0.22 -5.54 12.85
N ASP A 230 0.39 -4.26 12.58
CA ASP A 230 -0.67 -3.42 12.03
C ASP A 230 -1.01 -3.84 10.58
N LEU A 231 0.01 -4.19 9.75
CA LEU A 231 -0.21 -4.74 8.41
C LEU A 231 -1.04 -6.03 8.45
N LEU A 232 -0.76 -6.93 9.40
CA LEU A 232 -1.54 -8.15 9.59
C LEU A 232 -2.99 -7.84 9.99
N THR A 233 -3.21 -6.80 10.81
CA THR A 233 -4.55 -6.34 11.17
C THR A 233 -5.33 -5.85 9.94
N VAL A 234 -4.70 -5.07 9.05
CA VAL A 234 -5.32 -4.59 7.79
C VAL A 234 -5.60 -5.76 6.84
N ILE A 235 -4.68 -6.70 6.70
CA ILE A 235 -4.87 -7.91 5.88
C ILE A 235 -6.07 -8.72 6.40
N SER A 236 -6.15 -8.95 7.71
CA SER A 236 -7.28 -9.64 8.34
C SER A 236 -8.61 -8.89 8.11
N LEU A 237 -8.62 -7.57 8.19
CA LEU A 237 -9.80 -6.77 7.89
C LEU A 237 -10.25 -6.96 6.43
N TYR A 238 -9.32 -6.95 5.47
CA TYR A 238 -9.65 -7.21 4.06
C TYR A 238 -10.24 -8.62 3.86
N GLN A 239 -9.68 -9.64 4.50
CA GLN A 239 -10.21 -11.00 4.44
C GLN A 239 -11.64 -11.08 4.98
N LYS A 240 -11.92 -10.41 6.10
CA LYS A 240 -13.28 -10.31 6.66
C LYS A 240 -14.24 -9.55 5.75
N LEU A 241 -13.74 -8.56 5.00
CA LEU A 241 -14.51 -7.85 3.96
C LEU A 241 -14.63 -8.65 2.65
N GLY A 242 -14.17 -9.91 2.63
CA GLY A 242 -14.23 -10.80 1.48
C GLY A 242 -13.23 -10.47 0.37
N THR A 243 -12.16 -9.75 0.68
CA THR A 243 -11.11 -9.36 -0.28
C THR A 243 -9.77 -9.95 0.16
N TYR A 244 -9.14 -10.74 -0.72
CA TYR A 244 -7.82 -11.34 -0.43
C TYR A 244 -6.69 -10.63 -1.18
N SER A 245 -6.99 -10.04 -2.32
CA SER A 245 -5.99 -9.41 -3.20
C SER A 245 -5.89 -7.91 -2.91
N PHE A 246 -4.66 -7.41 -2.82
CA PHE A 246 -4.41 -6.00 -2.57
C PHE A 246 -3.09 -5.51 -3.17
N ASN A 247 -3.00 -4.20 -3.40
CA ASN A 247 -1.73 -3.50 -3.52
C ASN A 247 -1.46 -2.77 -2.21
N MET A 248 -0.20 -2.79 -1.77
CA MET A 248 0.29 -2.02 -0.63
C MET A 248 1.54 -1.25 -1.06
N SER A 249 1.67 -0.01 -0.59
CA SER A 249 2.91 0.77 -0.72
C SER A 249 3.17 1.56 0.55
N ILE A 250 4.44 1.63 0.97
CA ILE A 250 4.91 2.50 2.02
C ILE A 250 5.87 3.50 1.38
N PHE A 251 5.58 4.79 1.54
CA PHE A 251 6.37 5.87 0.96
C PHE A 251 7.15 6.61 2.04
N PHE A 252 8.39 6.96 1.70
CA PHE A 252 9.29 7.68 2.59
C PHE A 252 9.83 8.93 1.91
N ASP A 253 10.24 9.90 2.71
CA ASP A 253 11.06 11.00 2.27
C ASP A 253 12.51 10.53 2.10
N LYS A 254 13.31 11.30 1.39
CA LYS A 254 14.74 11.07 1.27
C LYS A 254 15.43 11.28 2.62
N MET A 255 16.40 10.45 2.94
CA MET A 255 17.19 10.59 4.16
C MET A 255 17.90 11.96 4.21
N GLY A 256 17.79 12.64 5.35
CA GLY A 256 18.40 13.95 5.57
C GLY A 256 17.59 15.14 5.05
N GLU A 257 16.46 14.92 4.36
CA GLU A 257 15.52 15.96 3.99
C GLU A 257 14.45 16.16 5.09
N ASP A 258 13.94 17.38 5.23
CA ASP A 258 12.84 17.73 6.14
C ASP A 258 11.79 18.59 5.43
N HIS A 259 10.81 17.93 4.85
CA HIS A 259 9.65 18.57 4.23
C HIS A 259 8.42 18.59 5.13
N GLY A 260 8.55 18.23 6.44
CA GLY A 260 7.39 18.00 7.32
C GLY A 260 6.55 16.80 6.87
N PHE A 261 7.16 15.89 6.12
CA PHE A 261 6.53 14.69 5.62
C PHE A 261 6.55 13.58 6.69
N SER A 262 5.44 12.84 6.83
CA SER A 262 5.44 11.57 7.54
C SER A 262 5.34 10.45 6.52
N ALA A 263 6.14 9.41 6.70
CA ALA A 263 5.97 8.20 5.93
C ALA A 263 4.55 7.67 6.08
N PHE A 264 3.99 7.14 5.02
CA PHE A 264 2.66 6.57 5.07
C PHE A 264 2.59 5.26 4.31
N CYS A 265 1.82 4.33 4.86
CA CYS A 265 1.44 3.10 4.22
C CYS A 265 0.05 3.26 3.60
N THR A 266 -0.15 2.75 2.40
CA THR A 266 -1.48 2.69 1.79
C THR A 266 -1.76 1.29 1.25
N PHE A 267 -2.98 0.81 1.51
CA PHE A 267 -3.53 -0.43 0.96
C PHE A 267 -4.72 -0.12 0.08
N ILE A 268 -4.82 -0.79 -1.05
CA ILE A 268 -5.98 -0.75 -1.94
C ILE A 268 -6.41 -2.19 -2.20
N SER A 269 -7.67 -2.51 -1.95
CA SER A 269 -8.18 -3.84 -2.30
C SER A 269 -8.34 -3.96 -3.81
N ARG A 270 -8.06 -5.15 -4.33
CA ARG A 270 -8.19 -5.44 -5.76
C ARG A 270 -9.29 -6.47 -5.98
N ILE A 271 -10.17 -6.18 -6.90
CA ILE A 271 -11.33 -6.99 -7.22
C ILE A 271 -11.29 -7.45 -8.68
N LYS A 272 -11.92 -8.59 -8.98
CA LYS A 272 -12.21 -8.99 -10.36
C LYS A 272 -13.61 -8.54 -10.70
N PRO A 273 -13.82 -7.65 -11.69
CA PRO A 273 -15.15 -7.24 -12.12
C PRO A 273 -15.98 -8.38 -12.73
N ASN A 274 -15.32 -9.39 -13.29
CA ASN A 274 -15.89 -10.63 -13.82
C ASN A 274 -14.79 -11.68 -14.02
N PRO A 275 -15.10 -12.96 -14.27
CA PRO A 275 -14.12 -14.04 -14.42
C PRO A 275 -13.09 -13.83 -15.53
N GLN A 276 -13.42 -13.07 -16.58
CA GLN A 276 -12.54 -12.80 -17.71
C GLN A 276 -11.62 -11.59 -17.48
N SER A 277 -11.92 -10.74 -16.47
CA SER A 277 -11.12 -9.55 -16.20
C SER A 277 -9.80 -9.92 -15.53
N THR A 278 -8.72 -9.29 -15.99
CA THR A 278 -7.39 -9.35 -15.36
C THR A 278 -7.15 -8.18 -14.41
N SER A 279 -7.96 -7.12 -14.49
CA SER A 279 -7.81 -5.91 -13.68
C SER A 279 -9.17 -5.23 -13.46
N ASP A 280 -9.31 -4.57 -12.30
CA ASP A 280 -10.40 -3.66 -11.96
C ASP A 280 -10.13 -2.21 -12.39
N SER A 281 -8.94 -1.94 -12.93
CA SER A 281 -8.53 -0.62 -13.42
C SER A 281 -9.01 -0.40 -14.85
N ALA A 282 -9.79 0.66 -15.08
CA ALA A 282 -10.37 1.01 -16.36
C ALA A 282 -9.93 2.42 -16.82
N PHE A 283 -10.64 3.04 -17.75
CA PHE A 283 -10.26 4.35 -18.30
C PHE A 283 -10.34 5.48 -17.25
N MET A 284 -11.20 5.37 -16.26
CA MET A 284 -11.31 6.40 -15.20
C MET A 284 -10.03 6.48 -14.38
N GLU A 285 -9.49 5.34 -13.94
CA GLU A 285 -8.26 5.25 -13.18
C GLU A 285 -7.03 5.58 -14.04
N ARG A 286 -7.01 5.16 -15.32
CA ARG A 286 -5.84 5.22 -16.19
C ARG A 286 -5.72 6.52 -16.98
N LEU A 287 -6.83 7.04 -17.49
CA LEU A 287 -6.82 8.20 -18.40
C LEU A 287 -7.35 9.47 -17.73
N HIS A 288 -8.34 9.35 -16.86
CA HIS A 288 -8.88 10.49 -16.11
C HIS A 288 -8.17 10.74 -14.79
N LEU A 289 -7.43 9.74 -14.25
CA LEU A 289 -6.79 9.79 -12.94
C LEU A 289 -7.79 10.12 -11.80
N GLU A 290 -9.04 9.72 -11.99
CA GLU A 290 -10.15 9.89 -11.05
C GLU A 290 -10.82 8.52 -10.82
N PRO A 291 -10.41 7.74 -9.81
CA PRO A 291 -10.98 6.43 -9.56
C PRO A 291 -12.46 6.51 -9.19
N VAL A 292 -13.21 5.50 -9.62
CA VAL A 292 -14.62 5.32 -9.25
C VAL A 292 -14.72 4.26 -8.16
N ILE A 293 -14.97 4.72 -6.95
CA ILE A 293 -15.03 3.92 -5.74
C ILE A 293 -16.45 3.43 -5.49
N LEU A 294 -16.61 2.21 -5.05
CA LEU A 294 -17.90 1.57 -4.79
C LEU A 294 -18.27 1.61 -3.31
N THR A 295 -17.29 1.48 -2.42
CA THR A 295 -17.47 1.44 -0.97
C THR A 295 -17.21 2.82 -0.36
N LEU A 296 -18.15 3.34 0.44
CA LEU A 296 -17.91 4.54 1.23
C LEU A 296 -16.79 4.29 2.24
N PRO A 297 -15.76 5.15 2.34
CA PRO A 297 -14.71 5.03 3.36
C PRO A 297 -15.25 4.97 4.79
N GLU A 298 -16.32 5.68 5.07
CA GLU A 298 -17.03 5.71 6.36
C GLU A 298 -17.58 4.31 6.73
N ASP A 299 -18.01 3.54 5.75
CA ASP A 299 -18.55 2.19 5.99
C ASP A 299 -17.45 1.19 6.39
N ILE A 300 -16.22 1.38 5.95
CA ILE A 300 -15.06 0.57 6.37
C ILE A 300 -14.82 0.77 7.86
N GLY A 301 -14.82 2.02 8.33
CA GLY A 301 -14.66 2.33 9.75
C GLY A 301 -15.82 1.82 10.61
N LYS A 302 -17.06 1.93 10.12
CA LYS A 302 -18.24 1.35 10.80
C LYS A 302 -18.15 -0.16 10.91
N TYR A 303 -17.69 -0.82 9.85
CA TYR A 303 -17.49 -2.26 9.86
C TYR A 303 -16.42 -2.67 10.89
N PHE A 304 -15.29 -2.00 10.90
CA PHE A 304 -14.18 -2.29 11.82
C PHE A 304 -14.59 -2.16 13.31
N ARG A 305 -15.42 -1.15 13.65
CA ARG A 305 -15.88 -0.93 15.04
C ARG A 305 -16.94 -1.92 15.52
N LYS A 306 -17.56 -2.67 14.63
CA LYS A 306 -18.57 -3.70 14.99
C LYS A 306 -17.95 -5.07 15.29
N GLU A 307 -16.72 -5.27 14.86
CA GLU A 307 -15.91 -6.48 15.08
C GLU A 307 -15.11 -6.39 16.40
#